data_6128944c12386d2609aac8f92fe4520b
#
_entry.id   6128944c12386d2609aac8f92fe4520b
#
_cell.length_a   1.000
_cell.length_b   1.000
_cell.length_c   1.000
_cell.angle_alpha   90.00
_cell.angle_beta   90.00
_cell.angle_gamma   90.00
#
_symmetry.space_group_name_H-M   'P 1'
#
loop_
_entity.id
_entity.type
_entity.pdbx_description
1 polymer ?
#
loop_
_entity_poly.entity_id
_entity_poly.type
_entity_poly.pdbx_seq_one_letter_code
_entity_poly.pdbx_strand_id
1 'polypeptide(L)'
;ISIVHYSDEQVFAQVEAALEEGAEEKIIAFVCHWCALGGVDMAGVSRLQYPSNARLIRVMCSARVSMKMMQRPFELGAAGVLVAGCEFPTCHYIEGNYAAEKRLKRAQKKLVKAGYDPEKLWNVWCSAADGPKFANTMRTMIKDLKLE
;
A
#
# COMPACT_ATOMS: atom_id res chain seq x y z
N ILE A 1 -4.97 3.05 -14.62
CA ILE A 1 -5.66 4.34 -14.54
C ILE A 1 -4.65 5.40 -14.16
N SER A 2 -4.33 6.28 -15.07
CA SER A 2 -3.52 7.47 -14.83
C SER A 2 -4.39 8.71 -15.01
N ILE A 3 -4.08 9.78 -14.33
CA ILE A 3 -4.74 11.07 -14.46
C ILE A 3 -3.71 12.13 -14.81
N VAL A 4 -4.19 13.17 -15.49
CA VAL A 4 -3.38 14.35 -15.84
C VAL A 4 -2.82 14.96 -14.53
N HIS A 5 -1.56 15.36 -14.55
CA HIS A 5 -0.82 15.92 -13.41
C HIS A 5 -0.59 14.97 -12.23
N TYR A 6 -0.73 13.66 -12.42
CA TYR A 6 -0.35 12.65 -11.43
C TYR A 6 0.32 11.46 -12.11
N SER A 7 1.56 11.68 -12.55
CA SER A 7 2.37 10.73 -13.32
C SER A 7 3.03 9.66 -12.43
N ASP A 8 3.65 8.66 -13.07
CA ASP A 8 4.45 7.64 -12.37
C ASP A 8 5.64 8.26 -11.66
N GLU A 9 6.29 9.25 -12.30
CA GLU A 9 7.44 9.96 -11.74
C GLU A 9 7.06 10.69 -10.44
N GLN A 10 5.88 11.29 -10.39
CA GLN A 10 5.38 11.95 -9.18
C GLN A 10 5.07 10.95 -8.06
N VAL A 11 4.58 9.75 -8.40
CA VAL A 11 4.41 8.66 -7.40
C VAL A 11 5.76 8.18 -6.89
N PHE A 12 6.74 7.97 -7.78
CA PHE A 12 8.10 7.58 -7.38
C PHE A 12 8.79 8.64 -6.54
N ALA A 13 8.63 9.92 -6.87
CA ALA A 13 9.18 11.02 -6.08
C ALA A 13 8.61 11.03 -4.64
N GLN A 14 7.32 10.73 -4.46
CA GLN A 14 6.73 10.58 -3.13
C GLN A 14 7.32 9.39 -2.37
N VAL A 15 7.53 8.24 -3.04
CA VAL A 15 8.17 7.08 -2.43
C VAL A 15 9.60 7.40 -1.99
N GLU A 16 10.37 8.05 -2.85
CA GLU A 16 11.76 8.42 -2.60
C GLU A 16 11.86 9.41 -1.43
N ALA A 17 11.07 10.47 -1.43
CA ALA A 17 11.01 11.43 -0.33
C ALA A 17 10.57 10.79 1.00
N ALA A 18 9.61 9.87 0.95
CA ALA A 18 9.16 9.16 2.15
C ALA A 18 10.25 8.27 2.77
N LEU A 19 11.17 7.77 1.95
CA LEU A 19 12.22 6.82 2.35
C LEU A 19 13.62 7.44 2.44
N GLU A 20 13.73 8.77 2.33
CA GLU A 20 15.01 9.48 2.39
C GLU A 20 15.77 9.22 3.70
N GLU A 21 15.03 9.11 4.83
CA GLU A 21 15.60 8.80 6.14
C GLU A 21 14.84 7.64 6.79
N GLY A 22 15.53 6.74 7.51
CA GLY A 22 14.94 5.65 8.28
C GLY A 22 14.02 4.72 7.45
N ALA A 23 14.42 4.39 6.25
CA ALA A 23 13.63 3.55 5.32
C ALA A 23 13.32 2.18 5.93
N GLU A 24 14.25 1.61 6.69
CA GLU A 24 14.17 0.29 7.34
C GLU A 24 13.07 0.18 8.40
N GLU A 25 12.57 1.32 8.89
CA GLU A 25 11.46 1.38 9.85
C GLU A 25 10.13 1.77 9.17
N LYS A 26 10.13 2.02 7.87
CA LYS A 26 8.96 2.55 7.16
C LYS A 26 8.29 1.53 6.26
N ILE A 27 6.97 1.61 6.21
CA ILE A 27 6.10 0.87 5.30
C ILE A 27 5.52 1.85 4.29
N ILE A 28 5.70 1.60 3.01
CA ILE A 28 5.01 2.35 1.95
C ILE A 28 3.64 1.73 1.71
N ALA A 29 2.60 2.48 1.97
CA ALA A 29 1.22 2.06 1.76
C ALA A 29 0.59 2.81 0.57
N PHE A 30 0.41 2.11 -0.55
CA PHE A 30 -0.35 2.64 -1.69
C PHE A 30 -1.84 2.47 -1.41
N VAL A 31 -2.54 3.59 -1.32
CA VAL A 31 -3.93 3.64 -0.84
C VAL A 31 -4.86 4.11 -1.94
N CYS A 32 -5.83 3.27 -2.31
CA CYS A 32 -6.87 3.63 -3.28
C CYS A 32 -7.71 4.80 -2.78
N HIS A 33 -7.86 5.82 -3.60
CA HIS A 33 -8.59 7.04 -3.27
C HIS A 33 -10.05 6.80 -2.82
N TRP A 34 -10.73 5.85 -3.47
CA TRP A 34 -12.18 5.70 -3.30
C TRP A 34 -12.60 4.98 -2.02
N CYS A 35 -12.05 3.82 -1.74
CA CYS A 35 -12.45 3.03 -0.59
C CYS A 35 -11.39 3.02 0.51
N ALA A 36 -10.17 2.60 0.19
CA ALA A 36 -9.14 2.40 1.20
C ALA A 36 -8.73 3.70 1.90
N LEU A 37 -8.66 4.83 1.19
CA LEU A 37 -8.38 6.14 1.80
C LEU A 37 -9.49 6.56 2.77
N GLY A 38 -10.77 6.29 2.40
CA GLY A 38 -11.90 6.49 3.30
C GLY A 38 -11.80 5.62 4.57
N GLY A 39 -11.34 4.36 4.45
CA GLY A 39 -11.08 3.48 5.59
C GLY A 39 -9.95 4.00 6.49
N VAL A 40 -8.89 4.56 5.89
CA VAL A 40 -7.81 5.24 6.65
C VAL A 40 -8.34 6.46 7.40
N ASP A 41 -9.14 7.29 6.73
CA ASP A 41 -9.77 8.48 7.32
C ASP A 41 -10.71 8.08 8.46
N MET A 42 -11.54 7.05 8.25
CA MET A 42 -12.40 6.49 9.29
C MET A 42 -11.59 5.99 10.50
N ALA A 43 -10.44 5.35 10.30
CA ALA A 43 -9.56 4.95 11.39
C ALA A 43 -9.10 6.16 12.21
N GLY A 44 -8.71 7.26 11.54
CA GLY A 44 -8.31 8.52 12.18
C GLY A 44 -9.44 9.18 12.96
N VAL A 45 -10.61 9.34 12.35
CA VAL A 45 -11.81 9.93 12.98
C VAL A 45 -12.25 9.11 14.20
N SER A 46 -12.18 7.77 14.09
CA SER A 46 -12.50 6.85 15.19
C SER A 46 -11.38 6.72 16.23
N ARG A 47 -10.28 7.49 16.09
CA ARG A 47 -9.12 7.47 17.00
C ARG A 47 -8.51 6.08 17.20
N LEU A 48 -8.56 5.25 16.17
CA LEU A 48 -7.95 3.93 16.18
C LEU A 48 -6.42 4.08 16.08
N GLN A 49 -5.72 3.67 17.12
CA GLN A 49 -4.27 3.78 17.18
C GLN A 49 -3.58 2.66 16.41
N TYR A 50 -2.60 3.00 15.62
CA TYR A 50 -1.61 2.09 15.03
C TYR A 50 -0.29 2.85 14.89
N PRO A 51 0.88 2.16 14.89
CA PRO A 51 2.18 2.82 14.82
C PRO A 51 2.37 3.68 13.57
N SER A 52 3.18 4.73 13.70
CA SER A 52 3.39 5.77 12.68
C SER A 52 4.36 5.37 11.55
N ASN A 53 4.70 4.10 11.42
CA ASN A 53 5.64 3.58 10.41
C ASN A 53 5.12 3.68 8.96
N ALA A 54 3.79 3.75 8.77
CA ALA A 54 3.19 3.84 7.45
C ALA A 54 3.37 5.23 6.82
N ARG A 55 3.79 5.23 5.55
CA ARG A 55 3.76 6.40 4.68
C ARG A 55 2.74 6.16 3.58
N LEU A 56 1.67 6.93 3.60
CA LEU A 56 0.54 6.75 2.70
C LEU A 56 0.79 7.47 1.38
N ILE A 57 0.71 6.73 0.28
CA ILE A 57 0.77 7.28 -1.07
C ILE A 57 -0.57 7.01 -1.74
N ARG A 58 -1.32 8.08 -1.97
CA ARG A 58 -2.63 8.00 -2.60
C ARG A 58 -2.49 7.63 -4.08
N VAL A 59 -3.28 6.67 -4.52
CA VAL A 59 -3.46 6.33 -5.93
C VAL A 59 -4.93 6.31 -6.27
N MET A 60 -5.31 6.64 -7.51
CA MET A 60 -6.73 6.68 -7.88
C MET A 60 -7.41 5.31 -7.84
N CYS A 61 -6.65 4.25 -8.08
CA CYS A 61 -7.12 2.88 -7.99
C CYS A 61 -5.95 1.97 -7.60
N SER A 62 -6.19 0.90 -6.85
CA SER A 62 -5.17 -0.11 -6.58
C SER A 62 -4.58 -0.73 -7.86
N ALA A 63 -5.36 -0.80 -8.95
CA ALA A 63 -4.85 -1.19 -10.27
C ALA A 63 -3.81 -0.24 -10.86
N ARG A 64 -3.67 0.99 -10.33
CA ARG A 64 -2.61 1.93 -10.72
C ARG A 64 -1.23 1.48 -10.25
N VAL A 65 -1.18 0.74 -9.13
CA VAL A 65 0.07 0.31 -8.54
C VAL A 65 0.75 -0.71 -9.45
N SER A 66 1.82 -0.28 -10.10
CA SER A 66 2.60 -1.14 -11.01
C SER A 66 3.54 -2.06 -10.23
N MET A 67 4.08 -3.08 -10.91
CA MET A 67 5.10 -3.95 -10.30
C MET A 67 6.36 -3.16 -9.91
N LYS A 68 6.71 -2.13 -10.69
CA LYS A 68 7.84 -1.23 -10.35
C LYS A 68 7.55 -0.43 -9.08
N MET A 69 6.32 0.08 -8.91
CA MET A 69 5.92 0.79 -7.71
C MET A 69 5.98 -0.10 -6.48
N MET A 70 5.63 -1.39 -6.59
CA MET A 70 5.75 -2.34 -5.47
C MET A 70 7.20 -2.72 -5.16
N GLN A 71 8.08 -2.76 -6.16
CA GLN A 71 9.49 -3.15 -6.02
C GLN A 71 10.37 -1.99 -5.53
N ARG A 72 10.15 -0.76 -6.04
CA ARG A 72 11.01 0.39 -5.76
C ARG A 72 11.21 0.69 -4.27
N PRO A 73 10.19 0.61 -3.40
CA PRO A 73 10.39 0.78 -1.97
C PRO A 73 11.41 -0.19 -1.37
N PHE A 74 11.41 -1.46 -1.79
CA PHE A 74 12.39 -2.45 -1.32
C PHE A 74 13.80 -2.13 -1.79
N GLU A 75 13.96 -1.61 -3.01
CA GLU A 75 15.26 -1.13 -3.53
C GLU A 75 15.81 0.04 -2.71
N LEU A 76 14.92 0.84 -2.11
CA LEU A 76 15.25 1.96 -1.23
C LEU A 76 15.33 1.57 0.27
N GLY A 77 15.18 0.28 0.60
CA GLY A 77 15.35 -0.23 1.95
C GLY A 77 14.10 -0.19 2.83
N ALA A 78 12.91 0.02 2.28
CA ALA A 78 11.67 -0.01 3.05
C ALA A 78 11.46 -1.34 3.77
N ALA A 79 10.96 -1.29 5.00
CA ALA A 79 10.62 -2.45 5.80
C ALA A 79 9.55 -3.32 5.16
N GLY A 80 8.59 -2.68 4.47
CA GLY A 80 7.51 -3.39 3.80
C GLY A 80 6.69 -2.50 2.86
N VAL A 81 5.82 -3.13 2.10
CA VAL A 81 4.90 -2.46 1.17
C VAL A 81 3.49 -2.99 1.38
N LEU A 82 2.52 -2.08 1.48
CA LEU A 82 1.10 -2.40 1.55
C LEU A 82 0.37 -1.84 0.32
N VAL A 83 -0.47 -2.65 -0.31
CA VAL A 83 -1.41 -2.20 -1.34
C VAL A 83 -2.82 -2.28 -0.76
N ALA A 84 -3.44 -1.12 -0.53
CA ALA A 84 -4.80 -1.01 0.02
C ALA A 84 -5.78 -0.64 -1.09
N GLY A 85 -6.78 -1.47 -1.33
CA GLY A 85 -7.77 -1.30 -2.38
C GLY A 85 -9.20 -1.50 -1.91
N CYS A 86 -10.14 -1.34 -2.87
CA CYS A 86 -11.55 -1.54 -2.60
C CYS A 86 -11.86 -3.01 -2.28
N GLU A 87 -12.82 -3.24 -1.39
CA GLU A 87 -13.34 -4.56 -1.06
C GLU A 87 -13.98 -5.22 -2.28
N PHE A 88 -13.86 -6.57 -2.37
CA PHE A 88 -14.56 -7.34 -3.39
C PHE A 88 -16.05 -7.52 -3.05
N PRO A 89 -16.96 -7.42 -4.02
CA PRO A 89 -16.77 -7.09 -5.45
C PRO A 89 -16.93 -5.60 -5.77
N THR A 90 -16.88 -4.70 -4.79
CA THR A 90 -17.35 -3.30 -4.85
C THR A 90 -16.30 -2.29 -5.33
N CYS A 91 -15.44 -2.66 -6.27
CA CYS A 91 -14.46 -1.73 -6.81
C CYS A 91 -15.12 -0.56 -7.55
N HIS A 92 -14.72 0.69 -7.27
CA HIS A 92 -15.19 1.88 -7.97
C HIS A 92 -15.00 1.79 -9.49
N TYR A 93 -13.93 1.14 -9.96
CA TYR A 93 -13.64 0.88 -11.37
C TYR A 93 -13.99 -0.54 -11.81
N ILE A 94 -14.92 -1.19 -11.10
CA ILE A 94 -15.47 -2.52 -11.37
C ILE A 94 -14.44 -3.64 -11.16
N GLU A 95 -13.35 -3.66 -11.92
CA GLU A 95 -12.35 -4.75 -11.94
C GLU A 95 -10.97 -4.34 -11.39
N GLY A 96 -10.80 -3.13 -10.90
CA GLY A 96 -9.50 -2.59 -10.51
C GLY A 96 -8.83 -3.40 -9.38
N ASN A 97 -9.58 -3.84 -8.37
CA ASN A 97 -9.07 -4.65 -7.27
C ASN A 97 -8.66 -6.07 -7.74
N TYR A 98 -9.42 -6.69 -8.66
CA TYR A 98 -9.06 -7.99 -9.27
C TYR A 98 -7.75 -7.90 -10.07
N ALA A 99 -7.58 -6.82 -10.84
CA ALA A 99 -6.35 -6.57 -11.58
C ALA A 99 -5.16 -6.32 -10.64
N ALA A 100 -5.39 -5.58 -9.55
CA ALA A 100 -4.38 -5.32 -8.53
C ALA A 100 -3.94 -6.61 -7.82
N GLU A 101 -4.88 -7.47 -7.43
CA GLU A 101 -4.57 -8.75 -6.78
C GLU A 101 -3.74 -9.68 -7.68
N LYS A 102 -4.13 -9.82 -8.94
CA LYS A 102 -3.34 -10.60 -9.92
C LYS A 102 -1.92 -10.05 -10.08
N ARG A 103 -1.78 -8.72 -10.10
CA ARG A 103 -0.48 -8.07 -10.23
C ARG A 103 0.37 -8.23 -8.98
N LEU A 104 -0.23 -8.16 -7.80
CA LEU A 104 0.44 -8.35 -6.52
C LEU A 104 1.06 -9.76 -6.45
N LYS A 105 0.30 -10.81 -6.79
CA LYS A 105 0.80 -12.20 -6.85
C LYS A 105 1.99 -12.35 -7.83
N ARG A 106 1.97 -11.61 -8.94
CA ARG A 106 3.09 -11.59 -9.90
C ARG A 106 4.29 -10.80 -9.36
N ALA A 107 4.02 -9.69 -8.64
CA ALA A 107 5.06 -8.89 -8.01
C ALA A 107 5.79 -9.68 -6.91
N GLN A 108 5.09 -10.44 -6.08
CA GLN A 108 5.70 -11.32 -5.08
C GLN A 108 6.69 -12.31 -5.72
N LYS A 109 6.29 -12.97 -6.82
CA LYS A 109 7.19 -13.87 -7.57
C LYS A 109 8.41 -13.15 -8.15
N LYS A 110 8.26 -11.89 -8.56
CA LYS A 110 9.35 -11.08 -9.09
C LYS A 110 10.30 -10.64 -7.96
N LEU A 111 9.77 -10.29 -6.79
CA LEU A 111 10.56 -9.94 -5.61
C LEU A 111 11.50 -11.07 -5.19
N VAL A 112 11.01 -12.32 -5.17
CA VAL A 112 11.85 -13.51 -4.91
C VAL A 112 13.03 -13.59 -5.87
N LYS A 113 12.79 -13.41 -7.17
CA LYS A 113 13.85 -13.43 -8.20
C LYS A 113 14.86 -12.29 -8.03
N ALA A 114 14.43 -11.18 -7.45
CA ALA A 114 15.27 -10.01 -7.18
C ALA A 114 15.96 -10.08 -5.81
N GLY A 115 15.77 -11.15 -5.02
CA GLY A 115 16.40 -11.36 -3.72
C GLY A 115 15.66 -10.68 -2.56
N TYR A 116 14.44 -10.22 -2.77
CA TYR A 116 13.61 -9.63 -1.71
C TYR A 116 12.61 -10.64 -1.14
N ASP A 117 12.24 -10.44 0.12
CA ASP A 117 11.26 -11.26 0.81
C ASP A 117 9.83 -10.90 0.33
N PRO A 118 9.11 -11.83 -0.31
CA PRO A 118 7.75 -11.58 -0.81
C PRO A 118 6.73 -11.42 0.32
N GLU A 119 7.01 -11.91 1.53
CA GLU A 119 6.12 -11.80 2.69
C GLU A 119 6.04 -10.38 3.25
N LYS A 120 6.96 -9.50 2.83
CA LYS A 120 6.93 -8.06 3.15
C LYS A 120 6.05 -7.24 2.21
N LEU A 121 5.46 -7.85 1.18
CA LEU A 121 4.48 -7.23 0.29
C LEU A 121 3.07 -7.70 0.65
N TRP A 122 2.32 -6.82 1.29
CA TRP A 122 0.98 -7.07 1.82
C TRP A 122 -0.11 -6.41 0.98
N ASN A 123 -1.34 -6.84 1.21
CA ASN A 123 -2.54 -6.17 0.70
C ASN A 123 -3.64 -6.14 1.75
N VAL A 124 -4.51 -5.14 1.62
CA VAL A 124 -5.78 -5.06 2.34
C VAL A 124 -6.88 -4.59 1.39
N TRP A 125 -7.98 -5.31 1.39
CA TRP A 125 -9.19 -4.94 0.65
C TRP A 125 -10.25 -4.48 1.64
N CYS A 126 -10.59 -3.19 1.61
CA CYS A 126 -11.47 -2.57 2.58
C CYS A 126 -12.42 -1.56 1.94
N SER A 127 -13.56 -1.36 2.58
CA SER A 127 -14.49 -0.28 2.27
C SER A 127 -14.11 1.01 2.99
N ALA A 128 -14.79 2.09 2.70
CA ALA A 128 -14.60 3.36 3.40
C ALA A 128 -15.02 3.30 4.89
N ALA A 129 -15.83 2.33 5.27
CA ALA A 129 -16.26 2.12 6.66
C ALA A 129 -15.31 1.19 7.46
N ASP A 130 -14.32 0.57 6.82
CA ASP A 130 -13.45 -0.45 7.42
C ASP A 130 -12.20 0.13 8.09
N GLY A 131 -12.32 1.23 8.82
CA GLY A 131 -11.23 1.80 9.62
C GLY A 131 -10.58 0.77 10.55
N PRO A 132 -11.35 -0.05 11.31
CA PRO A 132 -10.78 -1.11 12.15
C PRO A 132 -9.96 -2.13 11.37
N LYS A 133 -10.41 -2.53 10.18
CA LYS A 133 -9.70 -3.50 9.33
C LYS A 133 -8.34 -2.95 8.88
N PHE A 134 -8.30 -1.69 8.43
CA PHE A 134 -7.04 -1.03 8.07
C PHE A 134 -6.08 -0.93 9.25
N ALA A 135 -6.55 -0.41 10.39
CA ALA A 135 -5.73 -0.25 11.60
C ALA A 135 -5.20 -1.59 12.12
N ASN A 136 -6.01 -2.66 12.10
CA ASN A 136 -5.59 -4.01 12.48
C ASN A 136 -4.53 -4.55 11.51
N THR A 137 -4.71 -4.36 10.20
CA THR A 137 -3.72 -4.77 9.19
C THR A 137 -2.37 -4.09 9.46
N MET A 138 -2.36 -2.79 9.74
CA MET A 138 -1.13 -2.06 10.06
C MET A 138 -0.46 -2.60 11.33
N ARG A 139 -1.20 -2.80 12.42
CA ARG A 139 -0.66 -3.37 13.66
C ARG A 139 -0.04 -4.76 13.44
N THR A 140 -0.74 -5.62 12.70
CA THR A 140 -0.24 -6.97 12.38
C THR A 140 1.03 -6.90 11.55
N MET A 141 1.03 -6.09 10.49
CA MET A 141 2.19 -5.94 9.61
C MET A 141 3.43 -5.44 10.36
N ILE A 142 3.26 -4.43 11.23
CA ILE A 142 4.35 -3.86 12.02
C ILE A 142 4.92 -4.90 12.98
N LYS A 143 4.06 -5.67 13.65
CA LYS A 143 4.46 -6.76 14.53
C LYS A 143 5.23 -7.86 13.78
N ASP A 144 4.72 -8.29 12.63
CA ASP A 144 5.35 -9.35 11.83
C ASP A 144 6.71 -8.91 11.26
N LEU A 145 6.83 -7.61 10.92
CA LEU A 145 8.08 -6.99 10.47
C LEU A 145 9.03 -6.61 11.62
N LYS A 146 8.62 -6.77 12.88
CA LYS A 146 9.38 -6.44 14.10
C LYS A 146 9.87 -4.99 14.14
N LEU A 147 8.96 -4.06 13.80
CA LEU A 147 9.21 -2.61 13.76
C LEU A 147 8.77 -1.88 15.06
N GLU A 148 8.48 -2.61 16.11
CA GLU A 148 8.15 -2.08 17.45
C GLU A 148 9.40 -1.71 18.23
#